data_204fa8c524bd370a7be188656d17468a
#
_entry.id   204fa8c524bd370a7be188656d17468a
#
_cell.length_a   1.000
_cell.length_b   1.000
_cell.length_c   1.000
_cell.angle_alpha   90.00
_cell.angle_beta   90.00
_cell.angle_gamma   90.00
#
_symmetry.space_group_name_H-M   'P 1'
#
loop_
_entity.id
_entity.type
_entity.pdbx_description
1 polymer ?
#
loop_
_entity_poly.entity_id
_entity_poly.type
_entity_poly.pdbx_seq_one_letter_code
_entity_poly.pdbx_strand_id
1 'polypeptide(L)'
;MSYEILPGAPETAEEIHARLQAYNAQFITSCDDFSFCVRDGGGALLGGLAASRDLDCVTIDYLFVEERARRHGLGAALLERAEAEARRQGARRIILNTFSFQAPEFYIRQGYRLFGAVEPCLGKYGQYFYVKEL
;
A
#
# COMPACT_ATOMS: atom_id res chain seq x y z
N MET A 1 -25.35 28.98 -10.12
CA MET A 1 -24.93 29.00 -8.71
C MET A 1 -23.50 29.53 -8.62
N SER A 2 -23.25 30.45 -7.72
CA SER A 2 -21.90 30.98 -7.55
C SER A 2 -21.28 30.40 -6.28
N TYR A 3 -19.97 30.16 -6.33
CA TYR A 3 -19.22 29.56 -5.24
C TYR A 3 -18.01 30.42 -4.89
N GLU A 4 -17.69 30.44 -3.62
CA GLU A 4 -16.43 31.01 -3.17
C GLU A 4 -15.53 29.84 -2.70
N ILE A 5 -14.33 29.77 -3.26
CA ILE A 5 -13.35 28.74 -2.87
C ILE A 5 -12.47 29.35 -1.78
N LEU A 6 -12.49 28.71 -0.63
CA LEU A 6 -11.79 29.19 0.56
C LEU A 6 -10.69 28.21 0.98
N PRO A 7 -9.63 28.69 1.62
CA PRO A 7 -8.67 27.80 2.27
C PRO A 7 -9.37 26.97 3.35
N GLY A 8 -9.01 25.67 3.45
CA GLY A 8 -9.56 24.81 4.48
C GLY A 8 -8.86 24.99 5.83
N ALA A 9 -9.59 24.68 6.90
CA ALA A 9 -9.02 24.56 8.25
C ALA A 9 -8.21 23.24 8.34
N PRO A 10 -7.38 23.05 9.41
CA PRO A 10 -6.60 21.80 9.55
C PRO A 10 -7.43 20.52 9.49
N GLU A 11 -8.66 20.53 9.99
CA GLU A 11 -9.56 19.37 9.99
C GLU A 11 -10.36 19.19 8.70
N THR A 12 -10.25 20.10 7.74
CA THR A 12 -11.01 20.04 6.49
C THR A 12 -10.69 18.80 5.67
N ALA A 13 -9.43 18.39 5.65
CA ALA A 13 -9.01 17.19 4.91
C ALA A 13 -9.73 15.93 5.43
N GLU A 14 -9.88 15.80 6.73
CA GLU A 14 -10.59 14.68 7.33
C GLU A 14 -12.08 14.71 7.01
N GLU A 15 -12.68 15.89 7.01
CA GLU A 15 -14.07 16.06 6.63
C GLU A 15 -14.30 15.66 5.17
N ILE A 16 -13.42 16.09 4.27
CA ILE A 16 -13.48 15.72 2.85
C ILE A 16 -13.35 14.19 2.70
N HIS A 17 -12.39 13.59 3.40
CA HIS A 17 -12.17 12.15 3.34
C HIS A 17 -13.40 11.38 3.83
N ALA A 18 -13.98 11.77 4.97
CA ALA A 18 -15.18 11.14 5.51
C ALA A 18 -16.37 11.22 4.55
N ARG A 19 -16.55 12.36 3.89
CA ARG A 19 -17.61 12.56 2.90
C ARG A 19 -17.39 11.66 1.68
N LEU A 20 -16.14 11.56 1.22
CA LEU A 20 -15.81 10.70 0.08
C LEU A 20 -16.00 9.23 0.43
N GLN A 21 -15.59 8.81 1.63
CA GLN A 21 -15.80 7.43 2.09
C GLN A 21 -17.29 7.08 2.13
N ALA A 22 -18.12 7.99 2.63
CA ALA A 22 -19.58 7.79 2.67
C ALA A 22 -20.16 7.62 1.27
N TYR A 23 -19.70 8.42 0.31
CA TYR A 23 -20.10 8.28 -1.08
C TYR A 23 -19.65 6.94 -1.67
N ASN A 24 -18.38 6.60 -1.45
CA ASN A 24 -17.79 5.38 -2.00
C ASN A 24 -18.42 4.11 -1.42
N ALA A 25 -18.95 4.16 -0.20
CA ALA A 25 -19.60 3.01 0.45
C ALA A 25 -20.80 2.47 -0.31
N GLN A 26 -21.38 3.24 -1.22
CA GLN A 26 -22.44 2.78 -2.12
C GLN A 26 -21.91 1.74 -3.12
N PHE A 27 -20.63 1.79 -3.44
CA PHE A 27 -19.98 0.95 -4.45
C PHE A 27 -19.01 -0.04 -3.82
N ILE A 28 -18.23 0.42 -2.83
CA ILE A 28 -17.28 -0.42 -2.10
C ILE A 28 -18.02 -0.99 -0.89
N THR A 29 -18.78 -2.05 -1.13
CA THR A 29 -19.67 -2.64 -0.14
C THR A 29 -18.96 -3.62 0.80
N SER A 30 -17.72 -3.97 0.51
CA SER A 30 -16.90 -4.86 1.34
C SER A 30 -15.48 -4.36 1.33
N CYS A 31 -14.90 -4.19 2.50
CA CYS A 31 -13.51 -3.79 2.66
C CYS A 31 -12.94 -4.41 3.94
N ASP A 32 -11.63 -4.51 4.00
CA ASP A 32 -10.91 -5.01 5.18
C ASP A 32 -9.49 -4.47 5.17
N ASP A 33 -9.00 -4.10 6.34
CA ASP A 33 -7.61 -3.72 6.52
C ASP A 33 -6.89 -4.84 7.26
N PHE A 34 -5.66 -5.15 6.85
CA PHE A 34 -4.87 -6.16 7.54
C PHE A 34 -3.40 -5.79 7.55
N SER A 35 -2.68 -6.33 8.52
CA SER A 35 -1.24 -6.11 8.65
C SER A 35 -0.57 -7.34 9.23
N PHE A 36 0.73 -7.48 8.95
CA PHE A 36 1.58 -8.50 9.51
C PHE A 36 2.88 -7.87 9.97
N CYS A 37 3.47 -8.39 11.02
CA CYS A 37 4.74 -7.87 11.50
C CYS A 37 5.62 -8.98 12.07
N VAL A 38 6.91 -8.67 12.15
CA VAL A 38 7.91 -9.51 12.81
C VAL A 38 8.61 -8.63 13.83
N ARG A 39 8.72 -9.15 15.04
CA ARG A 39 9.38 -8.46 16.15
C ARG A 39 10.50 -9.33 16.71
N ASP A 40 11.52 -8.72 17.27
CA ASP A 40 12.58 -9.45 17.97
C ASP A 40 12.14 -9.84 19.38
N GLY A 41 13.02 -10.54 20.11
CA GLY A 41 12.74 -11.00 21.45
C GLY A 41 12.47 -9.90 22.47
N GLY A 42 12.91 -8.68 22.19
CA GLY A 42 12.66 -7.50 23.02
C GLY A 42 11.41 -6.71 22.63
N GLY A 43 10.69 -7.16 21.58
CA GLY A 43 9.49 -6.49 21.10
C GLY A 43 9.73 -5.41 20.04
N ALA A 44 10.97 -5.17 19.63
CA ALA A 44 11.28 -4.19 18.59
C ALA A 44 10.83 -4.68 17.22
N LEU A 45 10.24 -3.79 16.42
CA LEU A 45 9.76 -4.11 15.09
C LEU A 45 10.94 -4.37 14.13
N LEU A 46 11.00 -5.57 13.56
CA LEU A 46 11.99 -5.93 12.54
C LEU A 46 11.47 -5.71 11.13
N GLY A 47 10.19 -5.83 10.93
CA GLY A 47 9.56 -5.59 9.64
C GLY A 47 8.07 -5.72 9.74
N GLY A 48 7.39 -5.19 8.75
CA GLY A 48 5.93 -5.24 8.72
C GLY A 48 5.36 -4.80 7.40
N LEU A 49 4.12 -5.16 7.21
CA LEU A 49 3.34 -4.82 6.03
C LEU A 49 1.93 -4.45 6.46
N ALA A 50 1.41 -3.37 5.90
CA ALA A 50 0.02 -2.98 6.08
C ALA A 50 -0.66 -2.89 4.72
N ALA A 51 -1.87 -3.38 4.64
CA ALA A 51 -2.64 -3.46 3.41
C ALA A 51 -4.11 -3.18 3.65
N SER A 52 -4.78 -2.77 2.60
CA SER A 52 -6.22 -2.56 2.61
C SER A 52 -6.83 -3.27 1.40
N ARG A 53 -8.01 -3.87 1.59
CA ARG A 53 -8.77 -4.50 0.52
C ARG A 53 -10.06 -3.72 0.31
N ASP A 54 -10.31 -3.35 -0.93
CA ASP A 54 -11.60 -2.82 -1.39
C ASP A 54 -12.15 -3.77 -2.45
N LEU A 55 -13.28 -4.40 -2.17
CA LEU A 55 -13.88 -5.45 -3.00
C LEU A 55 -12.86 -6.56 -3.30
N ASP A 56 -12.42 -6.70 -4.56
CA ASP A 56 -11.50 -7.75 -4.97
C ASP A 56 -10.07 -7.27 -5.24
N CYS A 57 -9.73 -6.05 -4.78
CA CYS A 57 -8.39 -5.47 -4.97
C CYS A 57 -7.77 -5.14 -3.63
N VAL A 58 -6.53 -5.59 -3.42
CA VAL A 58 -5.72 -5.25 -2.25
C VAL A 58 -4.69 -4.20 -2.65
N THR A 59 -4.52 -3.19 -1.81
CA THR A 59 -3.44 -2.22 -1.92
C THR A 59 -2.46 -2.45 -0.77
N ILE A 60 -1.18 -2.63 -1.11
CA ILE A 60 -0.13 -2.59 -0.08
C ILE A 60 0.13 -1.13 0.23
N ASP A 61 -0.21 -0.71 1.42
CA ASP A 61 -0.03 0.68 1.85
C ASP A 61 1.40 0.94 2.31
N TYR A 62 1.96 -0.01 3.10
CA TYR A 62 3.32 0.11 3.64
C TYR A 62 3.98 -1.24 3.69
N LEU A 63 5.26 -1.30 3.34
CA LEU A 63 6.13 -2.45 3.56
C LEU A 63 7.49 -1.91 4.03
N PHE A 64 7.89 -2.33 5.22
CA PHE A 64 9.13 -1.88 5.85
C PHE A 64 9.90 -3.05 6.43
N VAL A 65 11.22 -3.05 6.23
CA VAL A 65 12.13 -4.00 6.88
C VAL A 65 13.27 -3.18 7.48
N GLU A 66 13.49 -3.38 8.78
CA GLU A 66 14.58 -2.75 9.52
C GLU A 66 15.91 -3.07 8.86
N GLU A 67 16.83 -2.10 8.80
CA GLU A 67 18.10 -2.25 8.08
C GLU A 67 18.86 -3.51 8.51
N ARG A 68 18.95 -3.77 9.82
CA ARG A 68 19.65 -4.94 10.36
C ARG A 68 18.99 -6.27 10.00
N ALA A 69 17.73 -6.25 9.59
CA ALA A 69 16.96 -7.45 9.22
C ALA A 69 16.86 -7.64 7.71
N ARG A 70 17.42 -6.74 6.92
CA ARG A 70 17.40 -6.83 5.45
C ARG A 70 18.28 -7.95 4.95
N ARG A 71 18.04 -8.38 3.71
CA ARG A 71 18.81 -9.44 3.01
C ARG A 71 18.66 -10.83 3.63
N HIS A 72 17.60 -11.05 4.41
CA HIS A 72 17.28 -12.35 5.01
C HIS A 72 15.93 -12.89 4.51
N GLY A 73 15.37 -12.29 3.45
CA GLY A 73 14.12 -12.74 2.86
C GLY A 73 12.86 -12.28 3.61
N LEU A 74 12.98 -11.39 4.59
CA LEU A 74 11.85 -10.97 5.39
C LEU A 74 10.81 -10.20 4.57
N GLY A 75 11.25 -9.30 3.69
CA GLY A 75 10.33 -8.56 2.81
C GLY A 75 9.53 -9.48 1.90
N ALA A 76 10.19 -10.48 1.31
CA ALA A 76 9.53 -11.48 0.47
C ALA A 76 8.52 -12.30 1.28
N ALA A 77 8.90 -12.72 2.49
CA ALA A 77 8.02 -13.50 3.36
C ALA A 77 6.77 -12.69 3.78
N LEU A 78 6.94 -11.42 4.10
CA LEU A 78 5.82 -10.53 4.43
C LEU A 78 4.88 -10.37 3.23
N LEU A 79 5.44 -10.19 2.05
CA LEU A 79 4.65 -10.02 0.83
C LEU A 79 3.90 -11.31 0.48
N GLU A 80 4.54 -12.47 0.59
CA GLU A 80 3.90 -13.77 0.38
C GLU A 80 2.74 -13.98 1.35
N ARG A 81 2.91 -13.59 2.61
CA ARG A 81 1.84 -13.69 3.61
C ARG A 81 0.67 -12.79 3.26
N ALA A 82 0.95 -11.57 2.79
CA ALA A 82 -0.10 -10.66 2.34
C ALA A 82 -0.85 -11.22 1.12
N GLU A 83 -0.14 -11.84 0.18
CA GLU A 83 -0.74 -12.48 -0.99
C GLU A 83 -1.65 -13.65 -0.58
N ALA A 84 -1.21 -14.46 0.37
CA ALA A 84 -2.03 -15.55 0.89
C ALA A 84 -3.32 -15.02 1.56
N GLU A 85 -3.20 -13.97 2.36
CA GLU A 85 -4.36 -13.34 2.99
C GLU A 85 -5.30 -12.71 1.96
N ALA A 86 -4.76 -12.06 0.96
CA ALA A 86 -5.55 -11.48 -0.13
C ALA A 86 -6.36 -12.59 -0.85
N ARG A 87 -5.73 -13.73 -1.15
CA ARG A 87 -6.42 -14.87 -1.78
C ARG A 87 -7.50 -15.43 -0.86
N ARG A 88 -7.22 -15.56 0.44
CA ARG A 88 -8.20 -16.02 1.41
C ARG A 88 -9.44 -15.13 1.44
N GLN A 89 -9.26 -13.82 1.27
CA GLN A 89 -10.36 -12.86 1.23
C GLN A 89 -11.05 -12.78 -0.16
N GLY A 90 -10.60 -13.53 -1.14
CA GLY A 90 -11.18 -13.52 -2.48
C GLY A 90 -10.67 -12.42 -3.39
N ALA A 91 -9.59 -11.75 -3.02
CA ALA A 91 -8.98 -10.73 -3.87
C ALA A 91 -8.39 -11.32 -5.13
N ARG A 92 -8.46 -10.58 -6.22
CA ARG A 92 -7.97 -10.99 -7.53
C ARG A 92 -6.64 -10.35 -7.91
N ARG A 93 -6.28 -9.26 -7.26
CA ARG A 93 -5.04 -8.54 -7.57
C ARG A 93 -4.55 -7.76 -6.38
N ILE A 94 -3.25 -7.44 -6.44
CA ILE A 94 -2.60 -6.53 -5.49
C ILE A 94 -1.98 -5.40 -6.29
N ILE A 95 -2.16 -4.17 -5.83
CA ILE A 95 -1.51 -2.99 -6.37
C ILE A 95 -0.68 -2.32 -5.29
N LEU A 96 0.36 -1.63 -5.70
CA LEU A 96 1.21 -0.85 -4.81
C LEU A 96 1.96 0.21 -5.59
N ASN A 97 2.52 1.17 -4.86
CA ASN A 97 3.47 2.11 -5.44
C ASN A 97 4.72 2.17 -4.55
N THR A 98 5.83 2.56 -5.15
CA THR A 98 7.11 2.69 -4.44
C THR A 98 7.97 3.75 -5.11
N PHE A 99 8.95 4.28 -4.40
CA PHE A 99 9.88 5.25 -4.95
C PHE A 99 11.19 4.59 -5.36
N SER A 100 11.94 5.27 -6.26
CA SER A 100 13.20 4.71 -6.78
C SER A 100 14.23 4.41 -5.69
N PHE A 101 14.16 5.09 -4.53
CA PHE A 101 15.06 4.84 -3.40
C PHE A 101 14.57 3.70 -2.49
N GLN A 102 13.46 3.04 -2.81
CA GLN A 102 12.86 1.95 -2.01
C GLN A 102 13.00 0.58 -2.69
N ALA A 103 14.04 0.38 -3.52
CA ALA A 103 14.36 -0.88 -4.19
C ALA A 103 13.20 -1.44 -5.05
N PRO A 104 12.79 -0.74 -6.13
CA PRO A 104 11.66 -1.16 -6.94
C PRO A 104 11.85 -2.52 -7.62
N GLU A 105 13.09 -2.94 -7.94
CA GLU A 105 13.37 -4.25 -8.52
C GLU A 105 12.94 -5.41 -7.64
N PHE A 106 12.84 -5.20 -6.33
CA PHE A 106 12.32 -6.21 -5.41
C PHE A 106 10.94 -6.71 -5.86
N TYR A 107 10.04 -5.80 -6.22
CA TYR A 107 8.69 -6.16 -6.64
C TYR A 107 8.66 -6.90 -7.97
N ILE A 108 9.53 -6.54 -8.90
CA ILE A 108 9.69 -7.28 -10.16
C ILE A 108 10.06 -8.74 -9.87
N ARG A 109 11.01 -8.96 -8.97
CA ARG A 109 11.43 -10.31 -8.58
C ARG A 109 10.33 -11.09 -7.88
N GLN A 110 9.39 -10.40 -7.24
CA GLN A 110 8.25 -11.04 -6.59
C GLN A 110 7.07 -11.27 -7.54
N GLY A 111 7.25 -11.01 -8.83
CA GLY A 111 6.24 -11.27 -9.84
C GLY A 111 5.28 -10.10 -10.11
N TYR A 112 5.60 -8.92 -9.64
CA TYR A 112 4.80 -7.72 -9.91
C TYR A 112 5.20 -7.12 -11.24
N ARG A 113 4.21 -6.56 -11.94
CA ARG A 113 4.39 -5.91 -13.24
C ARG A 113 4.28 -4.41 -13.07
N LEU A 114 5.24 -3.67 -13.62
CA LEU A 114 5.19 -2.22 -13.68
C LEU A 114 4.09 -1.78 -14.64
N PHE A 115 3.16 -0.94 -14.20
CA PHE A 115 2.10 -0.41 -15.06
C PHE A 115 2.11 1.11 -15.17
N GLY A 116 2.96 1.79 -14.41
CA GLY A 116 3.09 3.24 -14.54
C GLY A 116 4.31 3.76 -13.82
N ALA A 117 4.81 4.90 -14.27
CA ALA A 117 5.96 5.54 -13.66
C ALA A 117 5.87 7.06 -13.85
N VAL A 118 6.35 7.79 -12.85
CA VAL A 118 6.54 9.24 -12.91
C VAL A 118 8.01 9.51 -12.60
N GLU A 119 8.76 9.99 -13.60
CA GLU A 119 10.19 10.20 -13.49
C GLU A 119 10.60 11.55 -14.09
N PRO A 120 11.12 12.50 -13.29
CA PRO A 120 11.18 12.49 -11.82
C PRO A 120 9.82 12.80 -11.20
N CYS A 121 9.63 12.42 -9.93
CA CYS A 121 8.40 12.66 -9.18
C CYS A 121 8.69 13.49 -7.93
N LEU A 122 9.62 13.00 -7.10
CA LEU A 122 10.06 13.66 -5.88
C LEU A 122 11.51 14.12 -6.07
N GLY A 123 11.71 15.40 -6.41
CA GLY A 123 13.04 15.91 -6.75
C GLY A 123 13.63 15.10 -7.89
N LYS A 124 14.73 14.40 -7.63
CA LYS A 124 15.39 13.52 -8.61
C LYS A 124 14.87 12.08 -8.60
N TYR A 125 13.96 11.76 -7.68
CA TYR A 125 13.48 10.37 -7.50
C TYR A 125 12.21 10.12 -8.30
N GLY A 126 12.08 8.91 -8.80
CA GLY A 126 10.89 8.45 -9.50
C GLY A 126 9.90 7.75 -8.58
N GLN A 127 8.67 7.62 -9.05
CA GLN A 127 7.63 6.83 -8.42
C GLN A 127 7.13 5.80 -9.41
N TYR A 128 6.95 4.56 -8.94
CA TYR A 128 6.60 3.40 -9.76
C TYR A 128 5.35 2.73 -9.22
N PHE A 129 4.51 2.23 -10.11
CA PHE A 129 3.24 1.60 -9.80
C PHE A 129 3.24 0.17 -10.33
N TYR A 130 2.94 -0.77 -9.44
CA TYR A 130 3.01 -2.20 -9.71
C TYR A 130 1.68 -2.90 -9.46
N VAL A 131 1.43 -3.97 -10.19
CA VAL A 131 0.27 -4.83 -10.03
C VAL A 131 0.68 -6.30 -10.15
N LYS A 132 0.04 -7.14 -9.36
CA LYS A 132 0.15 -8.60 -9.48
C LYS A 132 -1.25 -9.19 -9.50
N GLU A 133 -1.54 -9.98 -10.54
CA GLU A 133 -2.76 -10.78 -10.57
C GLU A 133 -2.58 -12.02 -9.69
N LEU A 134 -3.58 -12.33 -8.91
CA LEU A 134 -3.54 -13.45 -7.96
C LEU A 134 -4.18 -14.72 -8.52
#